data_4d038444874bcccdcc790e1505ea318e
#
_entry.id   4d038444874bcccdcc790e1505ea318e
#
_cell.length_a   1.000
_cell.length_b   1.000
_cell.length_c   1.000
_cell.angle_alpha   90.00
_cell.angle_beta   90.00
_cell.angle_gamma   90.00
#
_symmetry.space_group_name_H-M   'P 1'
#
loop_
_entity.id
_entity.type
_entity.pdbx_description
1 polymer ?
#
loop_
_entity_poly.entity_id
_entity_poly.type
_entity_poly.pdbx_seq_one_letter_code
_entity_poly.pdbx_strand_id
1 'polypeptide(L)'
;MKKKMAAFLAVSMLLCGQALAADFSNLVIIHTNDTHGFDRRAEGINGMATVSALRKHYLSQGKDVLLVDAGDAIQDNNLVNFSKGKSAIAFMNAVGYDAMALGNHEFDYGQDVLAERIREAKFPMLSANVIVEATNKPLARDSVIYKKGDVKIGIIGLTTPETVVTTNPKNVYGLKFLDDKATIAVTQNLVKKLKEEDKCDLIVAVGHLGSEDANRGHRSDDILINVNGIDIFIDGHDHTAKNKYINGALLAETGHYTKNIGVITHMDNKWTENFCKYGDFNEEDPIV
;
A
#
# COMPACT_ATOMS: atom_id res chain seq x y z
N MET A 1 62.44 -29.79 39.95
CA MET A 1 61.14 -29.12 40.06
C MET A 1 60.71 -28.76 38.67
N LYS A 2 59.77 -29.52 38.06
CA LYS A 2 59.25 -29.25 36.71
C LYS A 2 57.87 -28.65 36.87
N LYS A 3 57.70 -27.34 36.52
CA LYS A 3 56.42 -26.66 36.49
C LYS A 3 55.64 -27.08 35.22
N LYS A 4 54.48 -27.71 35.39
CA LYS A 4 53.55 -28.01 34.33
C LYS A 4 52.68 -26.75 34.14
N MET A 5 52.79 -26.14 32.99
CA MET A 5 51.92 -25.07 32.53
C MET A 5 50.71 -25.72 31.87
N ALA A 6 49.52 -25.57 32.45
CA ALA A 6 48.26 -25.99 31.85
C ALA A 6 47.76 -24.85 30.93
N ALA A 7 47.66 -25.14 29.64
CA ALA A 7 47.06 -24.25 28.69
C ALA A 7 45.52 -24.42 28.71
N PHE A 8 44.82 -23.38 29.13
CA PHE A 8 43.35 -23.33 29.02
C PHE A 8 43.01 -22.90 27.58
N LEU A 9 42.47 -23.83 26.80
CA LEU A 9 41.90 -23.53 25.50
C LEU A 9 40.45 -23.02 25.71
N ALA A 10 40.22 -21.72 25.61
CA ALA A 10 38.88 -21.17 25.61
C ALA A 10 38.30 -21.39 24.21
N VAL A 11 37.40 -22.35 24.06
CA VAL A 11 36.59 -22.54 22.88
C VAL A 11 35.42 -21.51 22.95
N SER A 12 35.59 -20.38 22.26
CA SER A 12 34.47 -19.46 22.00
C SER A 12 33.56 -20.10 20.95
N MET A 13 32.46 -20.73 21.40
CA MET A 13 31.35 -21.06 20.49
C MET A 13 30.73 -19.76 20.01
N LEU A 14 31.04 -19.37 18.78
CA LEU A 14 30.23 -18.43 18.01
C LEU A 14 28.87 -19.12 17.75
N LEU A 15 27.90 -18.82 18.60
CA LEU A 15 26.49 -19.04 18.27
C LEU A 15 26.16 -18.12 17.11
N CYS A 16 26.37 -18.58 15.88
CA CYS A 16 25.80 -17.98 14.68
C CYS A 16 24.31 -18.28 14.77
N GLY A 17 23.56 -17.38 15.42
CA GLY A 17 22.11 -17.41 15.39
C GLY A 17 21.69 -17.26 13.94
N GLN A 18 21.28 -18.35 13.29
CA GLN A 18 20.53 -18.24 12.03
C GLN A 18 19.28 -17.44 12.34
N ALA A 19 19.17 -16.23 11.79
CA ALA A 19 17.92 -15.52 11.79
C ALA A 19 16.91 -16.44 11.08
N LEU A 20 15.92 -16.92 11.81
CA LEU A 20 14.80 -17.66 11.21
C LEU A 20 14.14 -16.71 10.20
N ALA A 21 13.90 -17.20 9.00
CA ALA A 21 13.13 -16.46 8.02
C ALA A 21 11.75 -16.11 8.61
N ALA A 22 11.26 -14.91 8.34
CA ALA A 22 9.95 -14.50 8.83
C ALA A 22 8.86 -15.45 8.29
N ASP A 23 7.95 -15.85 9.17
CA ASP A 23 6.79 -16.67 8.79
C ASP A 23 5.61 -15.76 8.41
N PHE A 24 5.24 -15.77 7.14
CA PHE A 24 4.13 -15.00 6.60
C PHE A 24 2.82 -15.81 6.52
N SER A 25 2.78 -17.05 6.95
CA SER A 25 1.62 -17.95 6.78
C SER A 25 0.35 -17.46 7.48
N ASN A 26 0.51 -16.65 8.53
CA ASN A 26 -0.61 -16.07 9.26
C ASN A 26 -1.02 -14.68 8.73
N LEU A 27 -0.21 -14.06 7.88
CA LEU A 27 -0.49 -12.71 7.35
C LEU A 27 -1.47 -12.79 6.18
N VAL A 28 -2.50 -11.96 6.22
CA VAL A 28 -3.43 -11.70 5.12
C VAL A 28 -3.38 -10.21 4.79
N ILE A 29 -3.15 -9.88 3.54
CA ILE A 29 -3.22 -8.51 3.06
C ILE A 29 -4.50 -8.36 2.24
N ILE A 30 -5.40 -7.49 2.70
CA ILE A 30 -6.60 -7.10 1.96
C ILE A 30 -6.32 -5.75 1.32
N HIS A 31 -6.73 -5.58 0.07
CA HIS A 31 -6.52 -4.30 -0.60
C HIS A 31 -7.67 -3.91 -1.52
N THR A 32 -7.78 -2.62 -1.72
CA THR A 32 -8.66 -1.95 -2.68
C THR A 32 -7.87 -0.90 -3.45
N ASN A 33 -8.41 -0.45 -4.56
CA ASN A 33 -7.93 0.68 -5.35
C ASN A 33 -9.09 1.23 -6.17
N ASP A 34 -9.00 2.49 -6.60
CA ASP A 34 -9.97 3.12 -7.49
C ASP A 34 -11.43 2.90 -7.04
N THR A 35 -11.65 3.09 -5.74
CA THR A 35 -12.99 2.89 -5.17
C THR A 35 -13.96 3.98 -5.61
N HIS A 36 -13.44 5.19 -5.89
CA HIS A 36 -14.20 6.32 -6.46
C HIS A 36 -15.52 6.62 -5.74
N GLY A 37 -15.55 6.37 -4.42
CA GLY A 37 -16.73 6.57 -3.61
C GLY A 37 -17.87 5.57 -3.88
N PHE A 38 -17.61 4.46 -4.56
CA PHE A 38 -18.55 3.34 -4.64
C PHE A 38 -18.49 2.50 -3.36
N ASP A 39 -18.80 3.18 -2.26
CA ASP A 39 -18.65 2.67 -0.89
C ASP A 39 -19.83 1.82 -0.44
N ARG A 40 -20.98 1.94 -1.11
CA ARG A 40 -22.18 1.17 -0.82
C ARG A 40 -22.27 -0.07 -1.70
N ARG A 41 -22.72 -1.17 -1.08
CA ARG A 41 -22.98 -2.40 -1.82
C ARG A 41 -24.14 -2.20 -2.82
N ALA A 42 -23.92 -2.66 -4.04
CA ALA A 42 -24.89 -2.66 -5.13
C ALA A 42 -24.63 -3.85 -6.05
N GLU A 43 -25.46 -4.07 -7.07
CA GLU A 43 -25.22 -5.13 -8.05
C GLU A 43 -23.84 -4.95 -8.71
N GLY A 44 -22.98 -5.98 -8.59
CA GLY A 44 -21.61 -5.96 -9.09
C GLY A 44 -20.60 -5.16 -8.25
N ILE A 45 -21.01 -4.60 -7.10
CA ILE A 45 -20.18 -3.76 -6.21
C ILE A 45 -20.24 -4.32 -4.79
N ASN A 46 -19.08 -4.60 -4.20
CA ASN A 46 -18.98 -5.11 -2.83
C ASN A 46 -19.30 -4.04 -1.78
N GLY A 47 -18.75 -2.83 -1.94
CA GLY A 47 -18.88 -1.74 -0.96
C GLY A 47 -18.02 -1.93 0.28
N MET A 48 -17.87 -0.86 1.06
CA MET A 48 -16.99 -0.80 2.24
C MET A 48 -17.47 -1.69 3.40
N ALA A 49 -18.80 -1.88 3.54
CA ALA A 49 -19.34 -2.79 4.56
C ALA A 49 -18.92 -4.25 4.33
N THR A 50 -18.79 -4.68 3.07
CA THR A 50 -18.26 -6.00 2.71
C THR A 50 -16.75 -6.09 2.98
N VAL A 51 -15.97 -5.03 2.66
CA VAL A 51 -14.53 -4.96 2.98
C VAL A 51 -14.32 -5.12 4.48
N SER A 52 -15.11 -4.40 5.30
CA SER A 52 -15.06 -4.49 6.76
C SER A 52 -15.41 -5.90 7.26
N ALA A 53 -16.49 -6.50 6.75
CA ALA A 53 -16.90 -7.84 7.14
C ALA A 53 -15.83 -8.88 6.77
N LEU A 54 -15.26 -8.80 5.57
CA LEU A 54 -14.17 -9.67 5.12
C LEU A 54 -12.92 -9.55 6.02
N ARG A 55 -12.55 -8.32 6.39
CA ARG A 55 -11.47 -8.06 7.36
C ARG A 55 -11.76 -8.71 8.70
N LYS A 56 -12.97 -8.52 9.24
CA LYS A 56 -13.41 -9.14 10.51
C LYS A 56 -13.42 -10.66 10.43
N HIS A 57 -13.83 -11.22 9.29
CA HIS A 57 -13.81 -12.67 9.05
C HIS A 57 -12.40 -13.25 9.25
N TYR A 58 -11.37 -12.69 8.60
CA TYR A 58 -10.00 -13.15 8.78
C TYR A 58 -9.48 -12.93 10.21
N LEU A 59 -9.77 -11.77 10.82
CA LEU A 59 -9.41 -11.52 12.22
C LEU A 59 -10.04 -12.54 13.17
N SER A 60 -11.29 -12.95 12.94
CA SER A 60 -11.97 -13.96 13.76
C SER A 60 -11.35 -15.36 13.64
N GLN A 61 -10.64 -15.63 12.56
CA GLN A 61 -9.83 -16.84 12.35
C GLN A 61 -8.44 -16.75 12.98
N GLY A 62 -8.14 -15.68 13.68
CA GLY A 62 -6.82 -15.44 14.29
C GLY A 62 -5.74 -15.00 13.30
N LYS A 63 -6.11 -14.55 12.10
CA LYS A 63 -5.16 -14.03 11.11
C LYS A 63 -4.70 -12.62 11.46
N ASP A 64 -3.46 -12.31 11.10
CA ASP A 64 -2.90 -10.97 11.13
C ASP A 64 -3.29 -10.26 9.82
N VAL A 65 -4.11 -9.22 9.90
CA VAL A 65 -4.65 -8.55 8.71
C VAL A 65 -4.02 -7.18 8.52
N LEU A 66 -3.49 -6.94 7.32
CA LEU A 66 -3.12 -5.63 6.79
C LEU A 66 -4.18 -5.22 5.76
N LEU A 67 -4.75 -4.02 5.88
CA LEU A 67 -5.73 -3.48 4.93
C LEU A 67 -5.22 -2.16 4.35
N VAL A 68 -5.03 -2.10 3.03
CA VAL A 68 -4.49 -0.92 2.34
C VAL A 68 -5.32 -0.55 1.11
N ASP A 69 -5.20 0.72 0.69
CA ASP A 69 -5.84 1.24 -0.52
C ASP A 69 -4.81 1.90 -1.43
N ALA A 70 -4.90 1.67 -2.73
CA ALA A 70 -3.96 2.20 -3.71
C ALA A 70 -4.43 3.50 -4.39
N GLY A 71 -5.31 4.25 -3.75
CA GLY A 71 -5.68 5.61 -4.19
C GLY A 71 -6.97 5.69 -5.02
N ASP A 72 -7.32 6.91 -5.36
CA ASP A 72 -8.54 7.30 -6.06
C ASP A 72 -9.83 6.89 -5.31
N ALA A 73 -9.91 7.29 -4.05
CA ALA A 73 -11.06 7.01 -3.20
C ALA A 73 -12.06 8.17 -3.11
N ILE A 74 -11.61 9.43 -3.28
CA ILE A 74 -12.38 10.60 -2.83
C ILE A 74 -13.15 11.34 -3.93
N GLN A 75 -13.25 10.79 -5.14
CA GLN A 75 -13.89 11.45 -6.28
C GLN A 75 -14.73 10.46 -7.09
N ASP A 76 -15.67 10.93 -7.88
CA ASP A 76 -16.56 10.34 -8.88
C ASP A 76 -18.01 10.12 -8.38
N ASN A 77 -18.28 9.30 -7.38
CA ASN A 77 -19.65 9.08 -6.88
C ASN A 77 -20.24 10.36 -6.28
N ASN A 78 -21.54 10.60 -6.52
CA ASN A 78 -22.24 11.82 -6.09
C ASN A 78 -22.08 12.13 -4.59
N LEU A 79 -22.14 11.12 -3.72
CA LEU A 79 -22.00 11.30 -2.27
C LEU A 79 -20.60 11.82 -1.91
N VAL A 80 -19.59 11.23 -2.54
CA VAL A 80 -18.19 11.59 -2.33
C VAL A 80 -17.90 12.97 -2.92
N ASN A 81 -18.39 13.25 -4.14
CA ASN A 81 -18.24 14.56 -4.78
C ASN A 81 -18.88 15.68 -3.94
N PHE A 82 -20.12 15.47 -3.47
CA PHE A 82 -20.83 16.45 -2.65
C PHE A 82 -20.07 16.76 -1.35
N SER A 83 -19.48 15.75 -0.73
CA SER A 83 -18.70 15.86 0.51
C SER A 83 -17.22 16.19 0.28
N LYS A 84 -16.77 16.32 -0.97
CA LYS A 84 -15.36 16.49 -1.36
C LYS A 84 -14.47 15.46 -0.68
N GLY A 85 -14.87 14.20 -0.78
CA GLY A 85 -14.13 13.05 -0.25
C GLY A 85 -14.32 12.75 1.23
N LYS A 86 -15.00 13.62 1.99
CA LYS A 86 -15.15 13.41 3.45
C LYS A 86 -15.89 12.12 3.80
N SER A 87 -16.91 11.75 3.02
CA SER A 87 -17.64 10.49 3.23
C SER A 87 -16.77 9.27 2.98
N ALA A 88 -15.95 9.26 1.93
CA ALA A 88 -15.03 8.15 1.67
C ALA A 88 -14.05 7.96 2.83
N ILE A 89 -13.41 9.03 3.31
CA ILE A 89 -12.51 8.96 4.48
C ILE A 89 -13.26 8.47 5.72
N ALA A 90 -14.52 8.86 5.93
CA ALA A 90 -15.31 8.38 7.05
C ALA A 90 -15.59 6.87 6.96
N PHE A 91 -15.93 6.34 5.78
CA PHE A 91 -16.08 4.90 5.55
C PHE A 91 -14.76 4.16 5.76
N MET A 92 -13.66 4.63 5.17
CA MET A 92 -12.34 4.02 5.33
C MET A 92 -11.89 3.99 6.80
N ASN A 93 -12.17 5.05 7.56
CA ASN A 93 -11.93 5.11 9.01
C ASN A 93 -12.77 4.08 9.77
N ALA A 94 -14.02 3.87 9.40
CA ALA A 94 -14.91 2.89 10.04
C ALA A 94 -14.48 1.45 9.73
N VAL A 95 -14.07 1.18 8.50
CA VAL A 95 -13.52 -0.13 8.07
C VAL A 95 -12.18 -0.43 8.76
N GLY A 96 -11.41 0.59 9.06
CA GLY A 96 -10.11 0.46 9.73
C GLY A 96 -8.98 0.15 8.77
N TYR A 97 -8.84 0.94 7.70
CA TYR A 97 -7.67 0.89 6.83
C TYR A 97 -6.38 1.16 7.62
N ASP A 98 -5.30 0.50 7.22
CA ASP A 98 -3.97 0.68 7.82
C ASP A 98 -3.15 1.76 7.07
N ALA A 99 -3.30 1.86 5.74
CA ALA A 99 -2.64 2.90 4.93
C ALA A 99 -3.36 3.08 3.58
N MET A 100 -3.10 4.22 2.94
CA MET A 100 -3.58 4.54 1.58
C MET A 100 -2.49 5.29 0.82
N ALA A 101 -2.28 4.97 -0.46
CA ALA A 101 -1.52 5.83 -1.37
C ALA A 101 -2.39 6.99 -1.88
N LEU A 102 -1.78 8.12 -2.25
CA LEU A 102 -2.49 9.16 -2.98
C LEU A 102 -2.54 8.79 -4.47
N GLY A 103 -3.75 8.76 -5.03
CA GLY A 103 -3.97 8.72 -6.47
C GLY A 103 -4.04 10.14 -7.07
N ASN A 104 -4.37 10.25 -8.36
CA ASN A 104 -4.50 11.56 -9.02
C ASN A 104 -5.79 12.27 -8.62
N HIS A 105 -6.87 11.55 -8.38
CA HIS A 105 -8.15 12.13 -7.99
C HIS A 105 -8.19 12.64 -6.54
N GLU A 106 -7.23 12.31 -5.70
CA GLU A 106 -7.07 12.95 -4.39
C GLU A 106 -6.76 14.45 -4.51
N PHE A 107 -6.29 14.94 -5.67
CA PHE A 107 -5.97 16.33 -5.91
C PHE A 107 -7.13 17.14 -6.53
N ASP A 108 -8.24 16.52 -6.92
CA ASP A 108 -9.31 17.17 -7.70
C ASP A 108 -10.00 18.31 -6.97
N TYR A 109 -10.03 18.29 -5.65
CA TYR A 109 -10.62 19.38 -4.84
C TYR A 109 -9.60 20.39 -4.33
N GLY A 110 -8.33 20.31 -4.76
CA GLY A 110 -7.22 21.19 -4.37
C GLY A 110 -6.55 20.78 -3.06
N GLN A 111 -5.38 21.39 -2.84
CA GLN A 111 -4.47 21.01 -1.74
C GLN A 111 -5.05 21.26 -0.35
N ASP A 112 -5.86 22.31 -0.17
CA ASP A 112 -6.48 22.61 1.13
C ASP A 112 -7.44 21.49 1.54
N VAL A 113 -8.28 21.02 0.58
CA VAL A 113 -9.19 19.91 0.83
C VAL A 113 -8.42 18.61 1.06
N LEU A 114 -7.40 18.32 0.25
CA LEU A 114 -6.54 17.15 0.47
C LEU A 114 -5.90 17.17 1.86
N ALA A 115 -5.38 18.32 2.29
CA ALA A 115 -4.81 18.47 3.64
C ALA A 115 -5.86 18.24 4.75
N GLU A 116 -7.13 18.61 4.52
CA GLU A 116 -8.22 18.26 5.44
C GLU A 116 -8.47 16.75 5.47
N ARG A 117 -8.55 16.09 4.31
CA ARG A 117 -8.76 14.63 4.23
C ARG A 117 -7.64 13.87 4.91
N ILE A 118 -6.38 14.29 4.71
CA ILE A 118 -5.21 13.71 5.40
C ILE A 118 -5.34 13.84 6.92
N ARG A 119 -5.85 14.98 7.43
CA ARG A 119 -6.05 15.17 8.88
C ARG A 119 -7.23 14.37 9.45
N GLU A 120 -8.28 14.16 8.66
CA GLU A 120 -9.47 13.38 9.05
C GLU A 120 -9.24 11.87 9.01
N ALA A 121 -8.30 11.41 8.17
CA ALA A 121 -7.93 10.00 8.08
C ALA A 121 -7.27 9.52 9.39
N LYS A 122 -7.75 8.38 9.91
CA LYS A 122 -7.15 7.69 11.06
C LYS A 122 -6.01 6.75 10.68
N PHE A 123 -5.64 6.75 9.41
CA PHE A 123 -4.57 6.00 8.80
C PHE A 123 -3.66 6.96 8.03
N PRO A 124 -2.37 6.65 7.82
CA PRO A 124 -1.49 7.47 6.99
C PRO A 124 -1.90 7.40 5.52
N MET A 125 -2.00 8.57 4.90
CA MET A 125 -1.99 8.72 3.45
C MET A 125 -0.54 8.92 3.01
N LEU A 126 -0.10 8.21 1.97
CA LEU A 126 1.30 8.05 1.60
C LEU A 126 1.57 8.57 0.18
N SER A 127 2.70 9.29 0.01
CA SER A 127 3.26 9.62 -1.30
C SER A 127 4.73 10.04 -1.14
N ALA A 128 5.65 9.23 -1.62
CA ALA A 128 7.09 9.50 -1.52
C ALA A 128 7.62 10.41 -2.64
N ASN A 129 6.87 10.53 -3.73
CA ASN A 129 7.33 11.19 -4.96
C ASN A 129 6.58 12.48 -5.32
N VAL A 130 5.75 13.00 -4.40
CA VAL A 130 5.14 14.34 -4.53
C VAL A 130 5.77 15.29 -3.52
N ILE A 131 6.45 16.32 -4.00
CA ILE A 131 7.26 17.24 -3.21
C ILE A 131 6.64 18.63 -3.21
N VAL A 132 6.51 19.25 -2.03
CA VAL A 132 6.12 20.65 -1.89
C VAL A 132 7.34 21.53 -2.24
N GLU A 133 7.29 22.28 -3.34
CA GLU A 133 8.43 23.05 -3.85
C GLU A 133 8.98 24.07 -2.84
N ALA A 134 8.09 24.76 -2.12
CA ALA A 134 8.46 25.77 -1.14
C ALA A 134 9.29 25.22 0.04
N THR A 135 9.13 23.95 0.39
CA THR A 135 9.80 23.31 1.55
C THR A 135 10.80 22.24 1.15
N ASN A 136 10.75 21.80 -0.09
CA ASN A 136 11.49 20.64 -0.61
C ASN A 136 11.27 19.37 0.24
N LYS A 137 10.06 19.21 0.78
CA LYS A 137 9.65 18.03 1.58
C LYS A 137 8.50 17.30 0.89
N PRO A 138 8.34 16.00 1.12
CA PRO A 138 7.17 15.27 0.65
C PRO A 138 5.87 15.93 1.13
N LEU A 139 4.83 15.91 0.28
CA LEU A 139 3.50 16.42 0.59
C LEU A 139 2.81 15.59 1.67
N ALA A 140 2.98 14.29 1.62
CA ALA A 140 2.46 13.32 2.57
C ALA A 140 3.61 12.49 3.17
N ARG A 141 3.31 11.49 3.98
CA ARG A 141 4.34 10.55 4.46
C ARG A 141 4.88 9.74 3.28
N ASP A 142 6.17 9.50 3.25
CA ASP A 142 6.82 8.65 2.24
C ASP A 142 6.57 7.16 2.50
N SER A 143 6.53 6.78 3.77
CA SER A 143 6.43 5.40 4.21
C SER A 143 5.88 5.29 5.63
N VAL A 144 5.47 4.09 6.00
CA VAL A 144 5.05 3.73 7.36
C VAL A 144 5.46 2.29 7.67
N ILE A 145 5.64 2.00 8.96
CA ILE A 145 5.99 0.66 9.43
C ILE A 145 4.88 0.15 10.34
N TYR A 146 4.44 -1.07 10.07
CA TYR A 146 3.51 -1.80 10.93
C TYR A 146 4.13 -3.10 11.43
N LYS A 147 3.69 -3.52 12.60
CA LYS A 147 3.91 -4.88 13.08
C LYS A 147 2.56 -5.60 13.08
N LYS A 148 2.47 -6.69 12.33
CA LYS A 148 1.30 -7.58 12.29
C LYS A 148 1.77 -8.97 12.74
N GLY A 149 1.28 -9.42 13.91
CA GLY A 149 1.87 -10.58 14.57
C GLY A 149 3.36 -10.36 14.84
N ASP A 150 4.19 -11.26 14.35
CA ASP A 150 5.65 -11.12 14.43
C ASP A 150 6.29 -10.49 13.20
N VAL A 151 5.52 -10.24 12.14
CA VAL A 151 6.02 -9.66 10.89
C VAL A 151 6.09 -8.14 10.98
N LYS A 152 7.25 -7.57 10.65
CA LYS A 152 7.47 -6.14 10.52
C LYS A 152 7.38 -5.73 9.05
N ILE A 153 6.39 -4.91 8.71
CA ILE A 153 6.03 -4.56 7.34
C ILE A 153 6.36 -3.09 7.11
N GLY A 154 7.21 -2.81 6.11
CA GLY A 154 7.42 -1.45 5.59
C GLY A 154 6.49 -1.20 4.41
N ILE A 155 5.73 -0.09 4.46
CA ILE A 155 4.81 0.31 3.38
C ILE A 155 5.32 1.62 2.79
N ILE A 156 5.48 1.69 1.46
CA ILE A 156 5.90 2.87 0.70
C ILE A 156 4.72 3.33 -0.15
N GLY A 157 4.43 4.66 -0.20
CA GLY A 157 3.40 5.22 -1.05
C GLY A 157 3.96 5.87 -2.32
N LEU A 158 3.32 5.65 -3.48
CA LEU A 158 3.70 6.27 -4.75
C LEU A 158 2.47 6.82 -5.48
N THR A 159 2.61 8.00 -6.09
CA THR A 159 1.54 8.71 -6.83
C THR A 159 1.95 8.89 -8.29
N THR A 160 1.03 8.74 -9.22
CA THR A 160 1.30 8.95 -10.64
C THR A 160 1.68 10.41 -10.94
N PRO A 161 2.76 10.67 -11.68
CA PRO A 161 3.10 12.02 -12.13
C PRO A 161 2.14 12.54 -13.21
N GLU A 162 1.30 11.69 -13.80
CA GLU A 162 0.22 12.11 -14.70
C GLU A 162 -0.78 13.06 -14.02
N THR A 163 -0.81 13.09 -12.69
CA THR A 163 -1.63 14.02 -11.90
C THR A 163 -1.52 15.47 -12.41
N VAL A 164 -0.35 15.90 -12.90
CA VAL A 164 -0.16 17.27 -13.42
C VAL A 164 -0.98 17.58 -14.67
N VAL A 165 -1.43 16.56 -15.40
CA VAL A 165 -2.23 16.69 -16.64
C VAL A 165 -3.64 16.13 -16.49
N THR A 166 -3.92 15.32 -15.47
CA THR A 166 -5.22 14.69 -15.24
C THR A 166 -6.09 15.48 -14.27
N THR A 167 -5.52 16.37 -13.44
CA THR A 167 -6.30 17.28 -12.59
C THR A 167 -6.16 18.75 -13.03
N ASN A 168 -6.93 19.65 -12.41
CA ASN A 168 -6.82 21.08 -12.69
C ASN A 168 -5.43 21.59 -12.25
N PRO A 169 -4.66 22.25 -13.13
CA PRO A 169 -3.30 22.75 -12.81
C PRO A 169 -3.24 23.64 -11.56
N LYS A 170 -4.31 24.34 -11.20
CA LYS A 170 -4.38 25.15 -9.97
C LYS A 170 -4.30 24.27 -8.71
N ASN A 171 -4.79 23.05 -8.79
CA ASN A 171 -4.85 22.12 -7.65
C ASN A 171 -3.48 21.56 -7.27
N VAL A 172 -2.55 21.56 -8.22
CA VAL A 172 -1.19 21.02 -8.06
C VAL A 172 -0.09 22.10 -8.15
N TYR A 173 -0.48 23.39 -8.20
CA TYR A 173 0.47 24.50 -8.24
C TYR A 173 1.40 24.49 -7.02
N GLY A 174 2.72 24.58 -7.25
CA GLY A 174 3.72 24.51 -6.19
C GLY A 174 4.02 23.08 -5.68
N LEU A 175 3.49 22.06 -6.36
CA LEU A 175 3.85 20.67 -6.16
C LEU A 175 4.72 20.19 -7.32
N LYS A 176 5.79 19.48 -6.99
CA LYS A 176 6.64 18.77 -7.94
C LYS A 176 6.39 17.27 -7.84
N PHE A 177 5.86 16.68 -8.88
CA PHE A 177 5.82 15.23 -9.05
C PHE A 177 7.17 14.79 -9.63
N LEU A 178 7.83 13.86 -8.95
CA LEU A 178 9.15 13.38 -9.38
C LEU A 178 9.02 12.60 -10.69
N ASP A 179 10.00 12.76 -11.57
CA ASP A 179 10.13 11.98 -12.80
C ASP A 179 10.51 10.51 -12.51
N ASP A 180 10.53 9.67 -13.55
CA ASP A 180 10.83 8.24 -13.46
C ASP A 180 12.11 7.96 -12.70
N LYS A 181 13.20 8.61 -13.09
CA LYS A 181 14.50 8.39 -12.51
C LYS A 181 14.54 8.77 -11.03
N ALA A 182 13.95 9.91 -10.68
CA ALA A 182 13.91 10.38 -9.30
C ALA A 182 12.97 9.52 -8.44
N THR A 183 11.84 9.06 -8.99
CA THR A 183 10.91 8.16 -8.29
C THR A 183 11.56 6.79 -8.04
N ILE A 184 12.24 6.20 -9.03
CA ILE A 184 13.01 4.97 -8.85
C ILE A 184 14.06 5.16 -7.73
N ALA A 185 14.81 6.29 -7.77
CA ALA A 185 15.86 6.56 -6.78
C ALA A 185 15.31 6.72 -5.35
N VAL A 186 14.22 7.48 -5.16
CA VAL A 186 13.60 7.63 -3.83
C VAL A 186 13.04 6.32 -3.33
N THR A 187 12.39 5.53 -4.20
CA THR A 187 11.83 4.22 -3.85
C THR A 187 12.94 3.26 -3.42
N GLN A 188 14.03 3.15 -4.19
CA GLN A 188 15.17 2.29 -3.83
C GLN A 188 15.81 2.70 -2.50
N ASN A 189 15.93 4.00 -2.22
CA ASN A 189 16.46 4.49 -0.94
C ASN A 189 15.54 4.13 0.23
N LEU A 190 14.21 4.23 0.06
CA LEU A 190 13.24 3.83 1.07
C LEU A 190 13.27 2.33 1.32
N VAL A 191 13.31 1.50 0.27
CA VAL A 191 13.45 0.05 0.40
C VAL A 191 14.71 -0.29 1.20
N LYS A 192 15.85 0.33 0.86
CA LYS A 192 17.11 0.11 1.57
C LYS A 192 16.99 0.50 3.04
N LYS A 193 16.45 1.68 3.34
CA LYS A 193 16.23 2.12 4.72
C LYS A 193 15.36 1.15 5.50
N LEU A 194 14.20 0.78 4.95
CA LEU A 194 13.24 -0.12 5.60
C LEU A 194 13.84 -1.51 5.86
N LYS A 195 14.63 -2.06 4.91
CA LYS A 195 15.26 -3.39 5.07
C LYS A 195 16.50 -3.34 5.95
N GLU A 196 17.40 -2.38 5.73
CA GLU A 196 18.72 -2.39 6.37
C GLU A 196 18.76 -1.67 7.72
N GLU A 197 18.05 -0.54 7.87
CA GLU A 197 18.01 0.24 9.09
C GLU A 197 16.85 -0.17 9.99
N ASP A 198 15.65 -0.16 9.43
CA ASP A 198 14.41 -0.45 10.16
C ASP A 198 14.16 -1.94 10.35
N LYS A 199 14.89 -2.84 9.64
CA LYS A 199 14.75 -4.29 9.73
C LYS A 199 13.33 -4.80 9.47
N CYS A 200 12.69 -4.29 8.42
CA CYS A 200 11.41 -4.81 7.97
C CYS A 200 11.58 -6.16 7.28
N ASP A 201 10.72 -7.10 7.63
CA ASP A 201 10.69 -8.46 7.08
C ASP A 201 10.03 -8.47 5.69
N LEU A 202 9.06 -7.57 5.47
CA LEU A 202 8.26 -7.45 4.25
C LEU A 202 8.23 -6.00 3.79
N ILE A 203 8.41 -5.76 2.49
CA ILE A 203 8.23 -4.45 1.86
C ILE A 203 7.04 -4.50 0.91
N VAL A 204 6.04 -3.68 1.21
CA VAL A 204 4.85 -3.48 0.37
C VAL A 204 4.92 -2.07 -0.23
N ALA A 205 5.00 -1.96 -1.54
CA ALA A 205 4.72 -0.70 -2.20
C ALA A 205 3.22 -0.61 -2.46
N VAL A 206 2.62 0.53 -2.15
CA VAL A 206 1.24 0.85 -2.47
C VAL A 206 1.30 2.06 -3.39
N GLY A 207 0.99 1.86 -4.66
CA GLY A 207 1.14 2.88 -5.69
C GLY A 207 -0.17 3.15 -6.42
N HIS A 208 -0.25 4.31 -7.05
CA HIS A 208 -1.30 4.65 -7.98
C HIS A 208 -0.63 5.10 -9.28
N LEU A 209 -0.06 4.13 -10.00
CA LEU A 209 0.84 4.39 -11.13
C LEU A 209 0.29 3.84 -12.44
N GLY A 210 -0.44 2.73 -12.38
CA GLY A 210 -0.78 1.92 -13.53
C GLY A 210 0.39 1.11 -14.06
N SER A 211 0.10 0.16 -14.94
CA SER A 211 1.09 -0.72 -15.55
C SER A 211 0.91 -0.90 -17.05
N GLU A 212 -0.11 -0.26 -17.64
CA GLU A 212 -0.39 -0.34 -19.08
C GLU A 212 0.51 0.60 -19.89
N ASP A 213 0.78 0.26 -21.15
CA ASP A 213 1.62 1.06 -22.05
C ASP A 213 1.00 2.43 -22.39
N ALA A 214 -0.32 2.58 -22.21
CA ALA A 214 -1.02 3.85 -22.39
C ALA A 214 -0.68 4.87 -21.29
N ASN A 215 -0.20 4.43 -20.14
CA ASN A 215 0.13 5.30 -19.01
C ASN A 215 1.45 6.02 -19.27
N ARG A 216 1.35 7.31 -19.49
CA ARG A 216 2.50 8.19 -19.68
C ARG A 216 3.05 8.59 -18.31
N GLY A 217 4.04 7.91 -17.86
CA GLY A 217 4.65 8.23 -16.58
C GLY A 217 5.24 6.98 -15.96
N HIS A 218 5.33 6.93 -14.67
CA HIS A 218 5.91 5.79 -13.99
C HIS A 218 4.92 4.67 -13.93
N ARG A 219 5.20 3.59 -14.62
CA ARG A 219 4.47 2.35 -14.45
C ARG A 219 5.02 1.60 -13.23
N SER A 220 4.13 0.93 -12.53
CA SER A 220 4.52 0.00 -11.46
C SER A 220 5.49 -1.07 -11.96
N ASP A 221 5.34 -1.52 -13.21
CA ASP A 221 6.29 -2.41 -13.91
C ASP A 221 7.70 -1.83 -13.92
N ASP A 222 7.85 -0.55 -14.29
CA ASP A 222 9.15 0.11 -14.40
C ASP A 222 9.81 0.27 -13.01
N ILE A 223 9.01 0.53 -11.97
CA ILE A 223 9.51 0.52 -10.59
C ILE A 223 10.03 -0.87 -10.22
N LEU A 224 9.24 -1.92 -10.44
CA LEU A 224 9.62 -3.29 -10.08
C LEU A 224 10.81 -3.84 -10.87
N ILE A 225 10.99 -3.40 -12.13
CA ILE A 225 12.16 -3.76 -12.93
C ILE A 225 13.44 -3.10 -12.39
N ASN A 226 13.36 -1.87 -11.89
CA ASN A 226 14.52 -1.06 -11.53
C ASN A 226 14.81 -0.99 -10.01
N VAL A 227 13.85 -1.36 -9.16
CA VAL A 227 13.97 -1.33 -7.70
C VAL A 227 13.97 -2.75 -7.15
N ASN A 228 15.05 -3.11 -6.47
CA ASN A 228 15.15 -4.43 -5.83
C ASN A 228 14.65 -4.37 -4.38
N GLY A 229 14.02 -5.46 -3.96
CA GLY A 229 13.67 -5.66 -2.56
C GLY A 229 12.25 -5.23 -2.18
N ILE A 230 11.40 -4.87 -3.14
CA ILE A 230 9.95 -4.85 -2.97
C ILE A 230 9.46 -6.30 -3.07
N ASP A 231 8.60 -6.72 -2.16
CA ASP A 231 8.06 -8.07 -2.13
C ASP A 231 6.64 -8.11 -2.76
N ILE A 232 5.85 -7.05 -2.52
CA ILE A 232 4.50 -6.88 -3.07
C ILE A 232 4.33 -5.43 -3.53
N PHE A 233 3.75 -5.24 -4.70
CA PHE A 233 3.29 -3.94 -5.20
C PHE A 233 1.78 -3.98 -5.40
N ILE A 234 1.05 -3.18 -4.65
CA ILE A 234 -0.40 -3.00 -4.80
C ILE A 234 -0.61 -1.70 -5.57
N ASP A 235 -1.24 -1.79 -6.74
CA ASP A 235 -1.38 -0.67 -7.68
C ASP A 235 -2.86 -0.32 -7.94
N GLY A 236 -3.07 0.76 -8.64
CA GLY A 236 -4.34 1.26 -9.15
C GLY A 236 -4.12 2.05 -10.45
N HIS A 237 -5.08 2.92 -10.82
CA HIS A 237 -5.05 3.84 -11.95
C HIS A 237 -5.57 3.26 -13.27
N ASP A 238 -5.20 2.03 -13.64
CA ASP A 238 -5.63 1.40 -14.90
C ASP A 238 -7.05 0.86 -14.87
N HIS A 239 -7.67 0.76 -13.69
CA HIS A 239 -8.97 0.12 -13.50
C HIS A 239 -9.02 -1.35 -13.95
N THR A 240 -7.89 -2.03 -14.02
CA THR A 240 -7.74 -3.40 -14.53
C THR A 240 -7.48 -4.38 -13.39
N ALA A 241 -8.32 -5.40 -13.25
CA ALA A 241 -8.06 -6.46 -12.28
C ALA A 241 -6.97 -7.40 -12.80
N LYS A 242 -5.82 -7.43 -12.14
CA LYS A 242 -4.66 -8.21 -12.59
C LYS A 242 -3.75 -8.57 -11.43
N ASN A 243 -3.04 -9.68 -11.59
CA ASN A 243 -1.85 -10.00 -10.80
C ASN A 243 -0.79 -10.64 -11.69
N LYS A 244 0.46 -10.32 -11.43
CA LYS A 244 1.61 -10.87 -12.14
C LYS A 244 2.88 -10.76 -11.30
N TYR A 245 3.88 -11.56 -11.61
CA TYR A 245 5.19 -11.44 -10.97
C TYR A 245 6.15 -10.67 -11.86
N ILE A 246 6.84 -9.70 -11.29
CA ILE A 246 7.89 -8.91 -11.94
C ILE A 246 9.08 -8.85 -10.99
N ASN A 247 10.26 -9.25 -11.45
CA ASN A 247 11.51 -9.24 -10.69
C ASN A 247 11.38 -9.86 -9.26
N GLY A 248 10.55 -10.91 -9.14
CA GLY A 248 10.30 -11.61 -7.87
C GLY A 248 9.22 -10.99 -6.98
N ALA A 249 8.73 -9.81 -7.27
CA ALA A 249 7.62 -9.16 -6.57
C ALA A 249 6.26 -9.51 -7.17
N LEU A 250 5.24 -9.65 -6.32
CA LEU A 250 3.85 -9.73 -6.76
C LEU A 250 3.32 -8.31 -7.04
N LEU A 251 2.91 -8.03 -8.27
CA LEU A 251 2.10 -6.86 -8.64
C LEU A 251 0.63 -7.27 -8.62
N ALA A 252 -0.22 -6.49 -7.94
CA ALA A 252 -1.63 -6.76 -7.71
C ALA A 252 -2.49 -5.50 -7.89
N GLU A 253 -3.64 -5.61 -8.57
CA GLU A 253 -4.62 -4.53 -8.77
C GLU A 253 -6.02 -5.13 -8.90
N THR A 254 -7.02 -4.55 -8.21
CA THR A 254 -8.39 -5.12 -8.11
C THR A 254 -9.38 -4.64 -9.17
N GLY A 255 -8.96 -3.76 -10.07
CA GLY A 255 -9.85 -3.06 -10.98
C GLY A 255 -10.37 -1.77 -10.36
N HIS A 256 -11.68 -1.57 -10.26
CA HIS A 256 -12.25 -0.32 -9.75
C HIS A 256 -13.61 -0.54 -9.07
N TYR A 257 -14.11 0.49 -8.34
CA TYR A 257 -15.46 0.58 -7.77
C TYR A 257 -15.81 -0.56 -6.80
N THR A 258 -14.82 -1.10 -6.11
CA THR A 258 -14.99 -2.27 -5.23
C THR A 258 -15.65 -3.50 -5.89
N LYS A 259 -15.56 -3.62 -7.24
CA LYS A 259 -16.05 -4.82 -7.96
C LYS A 259 -15.35 -6.08 -7.48
N ASN A 260 -14.06 -5.94 -7.17
CA ASN A 260 -13.27 -6.96 -6.50
C ASN A 260 -12.65 -6.37 -5.22
N ILE A 261 -12.41 -7.22 -4.25
CA ILE A 261 -11.55 -6.96 -3.09
C ILE A 261 -10.36 -7.90 -3.24
N GLY A 262 -9.14 -7.38 -3.23
CA GLY A 262 -7.94 -8.20 -3.31
C GLY A 262 -7.62 -8.84 -1.97
N VAL A 263 -7.25 -10.11 -1.99
CA VAL A 263 -6.83 -10.88 -0.81
C VAL A 263 -5.52 -11.58 -1.15
N ILE A 264 -4.42 -11.09 -0.57
CA ILE A 264 -3.09 -11.65 -0.77
C ILE A 264 -2.73 -12.49 0.45
N THR A 265 -2.28 -13.73 0.19
CA THR A 265 -1.81 -14.68 1.20
C THR A 265 -0.45 -15.26 0.81
N HIS A 266 0.29 -15.77 1.79
CA HIS A 266 1.57 -16.42 1.56
C HIS A 266 1.42 -17.93 1.79
N MET A 267 1.64 -18.72 0.74
CA MET A 267 1.60 -20.18 0.79
C MET A 267 2.72 -20.75 -0.08
N ASP A 268 3.33 -21.82 0.36
CA ASP A 268 4.41 -22.52 -0.37
C ASP A 268 5.56 -21.57 -0.80
N ASN A 269 5.96 -20.66 0.09
CA ASN A 269 6.96 -19.61 -0.14
C ASN A 269 6.61 -18.63 -1.29
N LYS A 270 5.33 -18.46 -1.56
CA LYS A 270 4.85 -17.58 -2.63
C LYS A 270 3.67 -16.73 -2.18
N TRP A 271 3.67 -15.48 -2.57
CA TRP A 271 2.52 -14.60 -2.45
C TRP A 271 1.49 -14.93 -3.52
N THR A 272 0.24 -15.06 -3.13
CA THR A 272 -0.85 -15.36 -4.07
C THR A 272 -2.01 -14.42 -3.80
N GLU A 273 -2.53 -13.80 -4.85
CA GLU A 273 -3.72 -12.98 -4.79
C GLU A 273 -4.95 -13.74 -5.29
N ASN A 274 -6.04 -13.60 -4.56
CA ASN A 274 -7.37 -14.00 -4.95
C ASN A 274 -8.29 -12.78 -4.94
N PHE A 275 -9.18 -12.70 -5.92
CA PHE A 275 -10.21 -11.67 -5.97
C PHE A 275 -11.49 -12.17 -5.30
N CYS A 276 -11.91 -11.49 -4.25
CA CYS A 276 -13.25 -11.62 -3.69
C CYS A 276 -14.20 -10.75 -4.54
N LYS A 277 -14.93 -11.38 -5.45
CA LYS A 277 -15.88 -10.72 -6.36
C LYS A 277 -17.22 -10.51 -5.66
N TYR A 278 -18.06 -9.65 -6.25
CA TYR A 278 -19.44 -9.52 -5.80
C TYR A 278 -20.16 -10.88 -5.80
N GLY A 279 -20.71 -11.23 -4.65
CA GLY A 279 -21.40 -12.52 -4.46
C GLY A 279 -20.54 -13.65 -3.87
N ASP A 280 -19.21 -13.55 -3.90
CA ASP A 280 -18.32 -14.55 -3.28
C ASP A 280 -18.36 -14.46 -1.75
N PHE A 281 -18.55 -13.25 -1.21
CA PHE A 281 -18.68 -12.98 0.21
C PHE A 281 -19.92 -12.11 0.45
N ASN A 282 -20.89 -12.60 1.20
CA ASN A 282 -22.22 -11.97 1.32
C ASN A 282 -22.49 -11.33 2.69
N GLU A 283 -21.52 -11.28 3.56
CA GLU A 283 -21.62 -10.60 4.84
C GLU A 283 -21.31 -9.11 4.67
N GLU A 284 -22.03 -8.28 5.42
CA GLU A 284 -21.81 -6.85 5.52
C GLU A 284 -21.64 -6.46 7.00
N ASP A 285 -20.74 -5.54 7.27
CA ASP A 285 -20.59 -4.98 8.61
C ASP A 285 -21.68 -3.92 8.85
N PRO A 286 -22.61 -4.14 9.79
CA PRO A 286 -23.72 -3.20 10.00
C PRO A 286 -23.29 -1.86 10.62
N ILE A 287 -22.03 -1.72 10.99
CA ILE A 287 -21.48 -0.49 11.58
C ILE A 287 -20.90 0.44 10.50
N VAL A 288 -20.56 -0.09 9.33
CA VAL A 288 -20.05 0.62 8.16
C VAL A 288 -21.17 0.88 7.18
#